data_e8861bdb6ad57a41a49bfc20b56fe5e6
#
_entry.id   e8861bdb6ad57a41a49bfc20b56fe5e6
#
_cell.length_a   1.000
_cell.length_b   1.000
_cell.length_c   1.000
_cell.angle_alpha   90.00
_cell.angle_beta   90.00
_cell.angle_gamma   90.00
#
_symmetry.space_group_name_H-M   'P 1'
#
loop_
_entity.id
_entity.type
_entity.pdbx_description
1 polymer ?
#
loop_
_entity_poly.entity_id
_entity_poly.type
_entity_poly.pdbx_seq_one_letter_code
_entity_poly.pdbx_strand_id
1 'polypeptide(L)'
;EKEVYDIVLNFAKTDKRIRMVTLEGSRTNTNIPPDDFQDFDITFFVTDMDSFTSDDKWLDIFGERLILQKPEDMELFPAVEKGFSYLMLFTDDVKIDLTLLPLELIDEYFTWDKLVKLLLDKDNRIVKPPIPTDIDYHLQKPTQRMFDDCCNEFWNTTTYVVKGLCRKEILFAIDHMNDIVRKELLRMISWLIGIKQGFHFSLGKNYKFMK
;
A
#
# COMPACT_ATOMS: atom_id res chain seq x y z
N GLU A 1 -18.05 7.94 0.15
CA GLU A 1 -17.12 7.67 1.26
C GLU A 1 -17.84 7.22 2.53
N LYS A 2 -18.78 8.03 3.07
CA LYS A 2 -19.54 7.67 4.27
C LYS A 2 -20.30 6.34 4.11
N GLU A 3 -20.86 6.09 2.96
CA GLU A 3 -21.61 4.88 2.65
C GLU A 3 -20.74 3.62 2.73
N VAL A 4 -19.50 3.67 2.24
CA VAL A 4 -18.55 2.56 2.33
C VAL A 4 -18.22 2.25 3.79
N TYR A 5 -17.92 3.28 4.59
CA TYR A 5 -17.68 3.07 6.03
C TYR A 5 -18.87 2.49 6.76
N ASP A 6 -20.08 2.95 6.42
CA ASP A 6 -21.31 2.46 7.04
C ASP A 6 -21.53 0.96 6.71
N ILE A 7 -21.33 0.54 5.46
CA ILE A 7 -21.43 -0.87 5.05
C ILE A 7 -20.39 -1.71 5.79
N VAL A 8 -19.12 -1.32 5.72
CA VAL A 8 -18.00 -2.04 6.33
C VAL A 8 -18.20 -2.21 7.83
N LEU A 9 -18.51 -1.09 8.53
CA LEU A 9 -18.64 -1.12 9.99
C LEU A 9 -19.92 -1.83 10.44
N ASN A 10 -21.02 -1.73 9.72
CA ASN A 10 -22.24 -2.45 10.07
C ASN A 10 -22.06 -3.96 9.89
N PHE A 11 -21.44 -4.39 8.80
CA PHE A 11 -21.06 -5.78 8.63
C PHE A 11 -20.14 -6.27 9.74
N ALA A 12 -19.04 -5.56 9.95
CA ALA A 12 -18.11 -5.93 11.00
C ALA A 12 -18.75 -5.99 12.39
N LYS A 13 -19.65 -5.07 12.74
CA LYS A 13 -20.36 -5.08 14.04
C LYS A 13 -21.26 -6.31 14.21
N THR A 14 -21.93 -6.74 13.13
CA THR A 14 -22.89 -7.85 13.18
C THR A 14 -22.21 -9.24 13.12
N ASP A 15 -21.12 -9.37 12.37
CA ASP A 15 -20.39 -10.64 12.26
C ASP A 15 -19.49 -10.84 13.48
N LYS A 16 -19.78 -11.90 14.27
CA LYS A 16 -19.04 -12.20 15.51
C LYS A 16 -17.59 -12.63 15.26
N ARG A 17 -17.28 -13.12 14.06
CA ARG A 17 -15.93 -13.54 13.69
C ARG A 17 -14.98 -12.37 13.53
N ILE A 18 -15.47 -11.17 13.19
CA ILE A 18 -14.67 -9.96 13.07
C ILE A 18 -14.57 -9.30 14.43
N ARG A 19 -13.35 -9.10 14.93
CA ARG A 19 -13.10 -8.54 16.26
C ARG A 19 -12.56 -7.12 16.23
N MET A 20 -11.77 -6.79 15.18
CA MET A 20 -11.20 -5.46 15.02
C MET A 20 -11.24 -5.07 13.54
N VAL A 21 -11.34 -3.77 13.26
CA VAL A 21 -11.29 -3.19 11.91
C VAL A 21 -10.35 -2.00 11.93
N THR A 22 -9.45 -1.96 10.96
CA THR A 22 -8.57 -0.82 10.71
C THR A 22 -8.76 -0.28 9.29
N LEU A 23 -8.37 0.96 9.09
CA LEU A 23 -8.20 1.61 7.80
C LEU A 23 -6.74 1.98 7.66
N GLU A 24 -6.19 1.82 6.48
CA GLU A 24 -4.78 2.04 6.20
C GLU A 24 -4.55 3.03 5.07
N GLY A 25 -3.29 3.32 4.83
CA GLY A 25 -2.83 3.99 3.62
C GLY A 25 -3.26 5.45 3.48
N SER A 26 -3.49 5.85 2.24
CA SER A 26 -3.63 7.26 1.85
C SER A 26 -4.84 7.97 2.50
N ARG A 27 -5.93 7.25 2.78
CA ARG A 27 -7.12 7.81 3.44
C ARG A 27 -6.89 8.16 4.92
N THR A 28 -5.84 7.63 5.52
CA THR A 28 -5.46 7.96 6.91
C THR A 28 -4.44 9.10 6.98
N ASN A 29 -3.85 9.48 5.85
CA ASN A 29 -2.80 10.50 5.79
C ASN A 29 -3.39 11.91 5.73
N THR A 30 -3.28 12.64 6.83
CA THR A 30 -3.76 14.04 6.92
C THR A 30 -2.85 15.05 6.22
N ASN A 31 -1.66 14.65 5.75
CA ASN A 31 -0.71 15.52 5.07
C ASN A 31 -0.94 15.59 3.56
N ILE A 32 -1.89 14.81 3.03
CA ILE A 32 -2.24 14.84 1.61
C ILE A 32 -3.71 15.23 1.44
N PRO A 33 -4.06 15.98 0.37
CA PRO A 33 -5.46 16.26 0.09
C PRO A 33 -6.20 14.97 -0.27
N PRO A 34 -7.44 14.78 0.23
CA PRO A 34 -8.27 13.66 -0.22
C PRO A 34 -8.65 13.85 -1.70
N ASP A 35 -8.82 12.74 -2.41
CA ASP A 35 -9.36 12.70 -3.76
C ASP A 35 -10.29 11.51 -3.97
N ASP A 36 -11.02 11.50 -5.08
CA ASP A 36 -12.02 10.49 -5.39
C ASP A 36 -11.41 9.15 -5.86
N PHE A 37 -10.09 9.12 -6.10
CA PHE A 37 -9.35 7.95 -6.60
C PHE A 37 -8.61 7.19 -5.50
N GLN A 38 -8.76 7.61 -4.24
CA GLN A 38 -8.15 6.89 -3.12
C GLN A 38 -8.90 5.57 -2.87
N ASP A 39 -8.15 4.46 -2.81
CA ASP A 39 -8.68 3.16 -2.44
C ASP A 39 -9.09 3.15 -0.95
N PHE A 40 -9.91 2.18 -0.57
CA PHE A 40 -10.20 1.87 0.83
C PHE A 40 -9.36 0.64 1.22
N ASP A 41 -8.22 0.87 1.86
CA ASP A 41 -7.39 -0.19 2.41
C ASP A 41 -7.92 -0.56 3.80
N ILE A 42 -8.56 -1.71 3.93
CA ILE A 42 -9.26 -2.12 5.16
C ILE A 42 -8.73 -3.48 5.62
N THR A 43 -8.46 -3.60 6.91
CA THR A 43 -8.12 -4.89 7.52
C THR A 43 -9.18 -5.31 8.53
N PHE A 44 -9.66 -6.56 8.40
CA PHE A 44 -10.46 -7.25 9.39
C PHE A 44 -9.60 -8.24 10.16
N PHE A 45 -9.56 -8.09 11.48
CA PHE A 45 -8.99 -9.11 12.36
C PHE A 45 -10.08 -10.10 12.74
N VAL A 46 -9.85 -11.36 12.36
CA VAL A 46 -10.87 -12.41 12.44
C VAL A 46 -10.45 -13.58 13.32
N THR A 47 -11.44 -14.24 13.92
CA THR A 47 -11.24 -15.44 14.75
C THR A 47 -11.08 -16.73 13.94
N ASP A 48 -11.59 -16.74 12.70
CA ASP A 48 -11.62 -17.91 11.83
C ASP A 48 -11.56 -17.44 10.37
N MET A 49 -10.36 -17.47 9.79
CA MET A 49 -10.10 -17.01 8.43
C MET A 49 -10.68 -17.99 7.39
N ASP A 50 -10.61 -19.29 7.64
CA ASP A 50 -11.09 -20.31 6.72
C ASP A 50 -12.59 -20.18 6.46
N SER A 51 -13.36 -19.75 7.45
CA SER A 51 -14.80 -19.52 7.30
C SER A 51 -15.16 -18.37 6.37
N PHE A 52 -14.22 -17.46 6.10
CA PHE A 52 -14.37 -16.38 5.11
C PHE A 52 -13.87 -16.79 3.72
N THR A 53 -12.76 -17.54 3.67
CA THR A 53 -12.11 -17.89 2.40
C THR A 53 -12.78 -19.06 1.67
N SER A 54 -13.59 -19.84 2.39
CA SER A 54 -14.32 -20.99 1.83
C SER A 54 -15.50 -20.63 0.91
N ASP A 55 -16.08 -19.42 1.03
CA ASP A 55 -17.20 -18.94 0.20
C ASP A 55 -17.15 -17.41 0.13
N ASP A 56 -17.10 -16.86 -1.08
CA ASP A 56 -16.98 -15.41 -1.35
C ASP A 56 -18.34 -14.67 -1.29
N LYS A 57 -19.47 -15.35 -1.03
CA LYS A 57 -20.80 -14.71 -1.04
C LYS A 57 -20.96 -13.59 -0.03
N TRP A 58 -20.26 -13.64 1.08
CA TRP A 58 -20.29 -12.57 2.09
C TRP A 58 -19.80 -11.23 1.55
N LEU A 59 -19.00 -11.24 0.46
CA LEU A 59 -18.53 -10.03 -0.19
C LEU A 59 -19.65 -9.28 -0.95
N ASP A 60 -20.80 -9.94 -1.24
CA ASP A 60 -21.90 -9.35 -2.00
C ASP A 60 -22.54 -8.16 -1.28
N ILE A 61 -22.35 -8.06 0.04
CA ILE A 61 -22.83 -6.92 0.82
C ILE A 61 -22.16 -5.60 0.43
N PHE A 62 -20.94 -5.64 -0.13
CA PHE A 62 -20.21 -4.43 -0.54
C PHE A 62 -20.68 -3.89 -1.90
N GLY A 63 -21.46 -4.66 -2.67
CA GLY A 63 -21.99 -4.26 -3.97
C GLY A 63 -21.61 -5.18 -5.12
N GLU A 64 -22.02 -4.79 -6.33
CA GLU A 64 -21.68 -5.50 -7.55
C GLU A 64 -20.23 -5.21 -7.97
N ARG A 65 -19.42 -6.27 -8.10
CA ARG A 65 -17.99 -6.19 -8.41
C ARG A 65 -17.74 -6.30 -9.92
N LEU A 66 -16.91 -5.41 -10.44
CA LEU A 66 -16.31 -5.53 -11.79
C LEU A 66 -15.09 -6.44 -11.77
N ILE A 67 -14.28 -6.33 -10.69
CA ILE A 67 -13.04 -7.09 -10.52
C ILE A 67 -13.00 -7.64 -9.10
N LEU A 68 -12.60 -8.90 -8.97
CA LEU A 68 -12.20 -9.53 -7.72
C LEU A 68 -10.88 -10.24 -7.96
N GLN A 69 -9.84 -9.85 -7.22
CA GLN A 69 -8.55 -10.54 -7.22
C GLN A 69 -8.25 -11.02 -5.80
N LYS A 70 -7.78 -12.25 -5.68
CA LYS A 70 -7.34 -12.88 -4.42
C LYS A 70 -5.87 -13.27 -4.59
N PRO A 71 -4.93 -12.40 -4.22
CA PRO A 71 -3.51 -12.63 -4.49
C PRO A 71 -2.95 -13.92 -3.91
N GLU A 72 -3.44 -14.34 -2.74
CA GLU A 72 -3.00 -15.56 -2.07
C GLU A 72 -3.45 -16.85 -2.79
N ASP A 73 -4.50 -16.77 -3.61
CA ASP A 73 -5.00 -17.87 -4.44
C ASP A 73 -4.38 -17.91 -5.86
N MET A 74 -3.49 -16.97 -6.20
CA MET A 74 -2.94 -16.86 -7.55
C MET A 74 -1.72 -17.77 -7.75
N GLU A 75 -1.67 -18.50 -8.86
CA GLU A 75 -0.49 -19.28 -9.26
C GLU A 75 0.60 -18.40 -9.90
N LEU A 76 0.21 -17.42 -10.73
CA LEU A 76 1.16 -16.62 -11.50
C LEU A 76 1.73 -15.45 -10.69
N PHE A 77 0.93 -14.86 -9.82
CA PHE A 77 1.32 -13.72 -8.98
C PHE A 77 0.95 -13.98 -7.51
N PRO A 78 1.48 -15.04 -6.89
CA PRO A 78 1.10 -15.37 -5.53
C PRO A 78 1.62 -14.31 -4.56
N ALA A 79 0.75 -13.84 -3.68
CA ALA A 79 1.19 -13.10 -2.50
C ALA A 79 1.65 -14.11 -1.42
N VAL A 80 2.74 -13.77 -0.75
CA VAL A 80 3.25 -14.55 0.40
C VAL A 80 3.07 -13.68 1.64
N GLU A 81 1.85 -13.57 2.10
CA GLU A 81 1.52 -12.75 3.26
C GLU A 81 0.92 -13.60 4.39
N LYS A 82 0.87 -13.02 5.59
CA LYS A 82 0.33 -13.68 6.78
C LYS A 82 -1.21 -13.66 6.83
N GLY A 83 -1.85 -13.02 5.85
CA GLY A 83 -3.29 -12.81 5.75
C GLY A 83 -3.87 -13.36 4.47
N PHE A 84 -5.10 -12.92 4.17
CA PHE A 84 -5.80 -13.21 2.92
C PHE A 84 -6.48 -11.94 2.42
N SER A 85 -6.28 -11.59 1.15
CA SER A 85 -6.71 -10.32 0.60
C SER A 85 -7.74 -10.47 -0.51
N TYR A 86 -8.69 -9.55 -0.52
CA TYR A 86 -9.70 -9.37 -1.56
C TYR A 86 -9.54 -7.97 -2.16
N LEU A 87 -9.01 -7.88 -3.38
CA LEU A 87 -8.87 -6.62 -4.10
C LEU A 87 -10.09 -6.48 -5.00
N MET A 88 -10.95 -5.52 -4.67
CA MET A 88 -12.28 -5.39 -5.29
C MET A 88 -12.45 -4.03 -5.94
N LEU A 89 -12.87 -4.02 -7.21
CA LEU A 89 -13.36 -2.83 -7.90
C LEU A 89 -14.86 -3.01 -8.16
N PHE A 90 -15.66 -2.01 -7.77
CA PHE A 90 -17.11 -2.05 -7.87
C PHE A 90 -17.62 -1.27 -9.09
N THR A 91 -18.90 -1.46 -9.42
CA THR A 91 -19.55 -0.82 -10.59
C THR A 91 -19.73 0.69 -10.46
N ASP A 92 -19.57 1.24 -9.26
CA ASP A 92 -19.57 2.67 -8.95
C ASP A 92 -18.17 3.29 -8.86
N ASP A 93 -17.16 2.60 -9.42
CA ASP A 93 -15.74 2.97 -9.44
C ASP A 93 -15.07 3.01 -8.05
N VAL A 94 -15.75 2.57 -7.00
CA VAL A 94 -15.15 2.40 -5.68
C VAL A 94 -14.20 1.20 -5.69
N LYS A 95 -13.02 1.36 -5.09
CA LYS A 95 -12.06 0.28 -4.88
C LYS A 95 -11.86 0.02 -3.40
N ILE A 96 -12.02 -1.25 -2.99
CA ILE A 96 -11.77 -1.72 -1.63
C ILE A 96 -10.73 -2.84 -1.70
N ASP A 97 -9.60 -2.63 -1.02
CA ASP A 97 -8.60 -3.64 -0.75
C ASP A 97 -8.81 -4.13 0.69
N LEU A 98 -9.45 -5.29 0.82
CA LEU A 98 -9.84 -5.86 2.10
C LEU A 98 -8.92 -7.01 2.47
N THR A 99 -8.21 -6.89 3.59
CA THR A 99 -7.33 -7.92 4.11
C THR A 99 -7.94 -8.57 5.36
N LEU A 100 -7.87 -9.88 5.43
CA LEU A 100 -8.17 -10.66 6.62
C LEU A 100 -6.87 -11.00 7.33
N LEU A 101 -6.80 -10.74 8.63
CA LEU A 101 -5.69 -11.14 9.49
C LEU A 101 -6.18 -11.92 10.71
N PRO A 102 -5.45 -12.94 11.18
CA PRO A 102 -5.74 -13.59 12.45
C PRO A 102 -5.46 -12.64 13.63
N LEU A 103 -6.17 -12.87 14.75
CA LEU A 103 -6.09 -12.01 15.94
C LEU A 103 -4.69 -11.95 16.57
N GLU A 104 -3.90 -13.00 16.38
CA GLU A 104 -2.55 -13.14 16.93
C GLU A 104 -1.58 -12.12 16.33
N LEU A 105 -1.91 -11.56 15.17
CA LEU A 105 -1.07 -10.58 14.49
C LEU A 105 -1.36 -9.12 14.90
N ILE A 106 -2.34 -8.87 15.76
CA ILE A 106 -2.75 -7.50 16.13
C ILE A 106 -1.56 -6.67 16.65
N ASP A 107 -0.77 -7.21 17.57
CA ASP A 107 0.34 -6.47 18.16
C ASP A 107 1.47 -6.20 17.15
N GLU A 108 1.75 -7.17 16.28
CA GLU A 108 2.76 -7.05 15.23
C GLU A 108 2.31 -6.07 14.13
N TYR A 109 1.04 -6.13 13.74
CA TYR A 109 0.45 -5.33 12.68
C TYR A 109 0.66 -3.81 12.87
N PHE A 110 0.45 -3.29 14.07
CA PHE A 110 0.66 -1.87 14.36
C PHE A 110 2.14 -1.42 14.32
N THR A 111 3.07 -2.37 14.09
CA THR A 111 4.48 -2.06 13.87
C THR A 111 4.86 -1.99 12.38
N TRP A 112 4.02 -2.51 11.47
CA TRP A 112 4.32 -2.61 10.04
C TRP A 112 4.21 -1.26 9.32
N ASP A 113 3.18 -0.48 9.64
CA ASP A 113 2.96 0.85 9.07
C ASP A 113 2.33 1.78 10.13
N LYS A 114 2.65 3.06 10.06
CA LYS A 114 2.06 4.07 10.92
C LYS A 114 0.87 4.81 10.30
N LEU A 115 0.60 4.60 9.00
CA LEU A 115 -0.61 5.10 8.35
C LEU A 115 -1.79 4.15 8.59
N VAL A 116 -2.09 3.91 9.86
CA VAL A 116 -3.17 3.02 10.32
C VAL A 116 -4.09 3.76 11.27
N LYS A 117 -5.40 3.64 11.03
CA LYS A 117 -6.48 4.18 11.87
C LYS A 117 -7.36 3.04 12.39
N LEU A 118 -7.52 2.94 13.69
CA LEU A 118 -8.47 2.02 14.32
C LEU A 118 -9.91 2.51 14.07
N LEU A 119 -10.76 1.68 13.45
CA LEU A 119 -12.17 1.97 13.20
C LEU A 119 -13.13 1.26 14.17
N LEU A 120 -12.79 0.01 14.54
CA LEU A 120 -13.60 -0.81 15.45
C LEU A 120 -12.68 -1.72 16.27
N ASP A 121 -12.91 -1.80 17.57
CA ASP A 121 -12.30 -2.79 18.48
C ASP A 121 -13.39 -3.29 19.44
N LYS A 122 -13.90 -4.49 19.20
CA LYS A 122 -14.97 -5.08 19.99
C LYS A 122 -14.52 -5.58 21.36
N ASP A 123 -13.23 -5.86 21.49
CA ASP A 123 -12.65 -6.49 22.66
C ASP A 123 -11.88 -5.48 23.53
N ASN A 124 -11.82 -4.20 23.10
CA ASN A 124 -11.05 -3.14 23.77
C ASN A 124 -9.59 -3.54 23.99
N ARG A 125 -8.98 -4.20 22.99
CA ARG A 125 -7.58 -4.65 23.05
C ARG A 125 -6.60 -3.49 22.96
N ILE A 126 -6.96 -2.44 22.21
CA ILE A 126 -6.10 -1.29 21.98
C ILE A 126 -6.49 -0.17 22.93
N VAL A 127 -5.78 -0.07 24.04
CA VAL A 127 -6.06 0.94 25.10
C VAL A 127 -5.84 2.37 24.58
N LYS A 128 -4.83 2.56 23.71
CA LYS A 128 -4.51 3.86 23.11
C LYS A 128 -4.34 3.68 21.60
N PRO A 129 -5.38 3.98 20.81
CA PRO A 129 -5.29 3.88 19.36
C PRO A 129 -4.16 4.74 18.82
N PRO A 130 -3.38 4.25 17.82
CA PRO A 130 -2.35 5.04 17.19
C PRO A 130 -2.96 6.22 16.44
N ILE A 131 -2.25 7.33 16.41
CA ILE A 131 -2.56 8.46 15.53
C ILE A 131 -1.83 8.22 14.22
N PRO A 132 -2.54 8.13 13.08
CA PRO A 132 -1.90 7.91 11.79
C PRO A 132 -0.87 8.99 11.47
N THR A 133 0.28 8.57 10.95
CA THR A 133 1.36 9.47 10.53
C THR A 133 2.14 8.86 9.39
N ASP A 134 2.58 9.70 8.45
CA ASP A 134 3.37 9.30 7.29
C ASP A 134 4.88 9.35 7.52
N ILE A 135 5.31 9.38 8.78
CA ILE A 135 6.73 9.54 9.14
C ILE A 135 7.63 8.45 8.54
N ASP A 136 7.11 7.23 8.36
CA ASP A 136 7.87 6.11 7.79
C ASP A 136 8.14 6.30 6.28
N TYR A 137 7.42 7.21 5.63
CA TYR A 137 7.52 7.55 4.20
C TYR A 137 8.31 8.84 3.95
N HIS A 138 8.80 9.48 5.02
CA HIS A 138 9.58 10.70 4.88
C HIS A 138 10.88 10.44 4.14
N LEU A 139 11.31 11.42 3.37
CA LEU A 139 12.58 11.37 2.67
C LEU A 139 13.73 11.15 3.65
N GLN A 140 14.60 10.19 3.34
CA GLN A 140 15.81 9.96 4.13
C GLN A 140 16.97 10.78 3.56
N LYS A 141 17.68 11.49 4.45
CA LYS A 141 18.90 12.21 4.07
C LYS A 141 19.97 11.19 3.67
N PRO A 142 20.57 11.30 2.47
CA PRO A 142 21.60 10.37 2.04
C PRO A 142 22.89 10.55 2.85
N THR A 143 23.57 9.43 3.07
CA THR A 143 25.01 9.47 3.39
C THR A 143 25.83 9.72 2.13
N GLN A 144 27.11 10.10 2.26
CA GLN A 144 27.99 10.22 1.11
C GLN A 144 28.06 8.91 0.30
N ARG A 145 28.12 7.77 0.99
CA ARG A 145 28.16 6.47 0.31
C ARG A 145 26.90 6.19 -0.49
N MET A 146 25.71 6.46 0.06
CA MET A 146 24.44 6.29 -0.67
C MET A 146 24.39 7.17 -1.91
N PHE A 147 24.91 8.39 -1.84
CA PHE A 147 25.00 9.28 -2.98
C PHE A 147 25.94 8.71 -4.06
N ASP A 148 27.13 8.26 -3.67
CA ASP A 148 28.10 7.67 -4.60
C ASP A 148 27.55 6.40 -5.25
N ASP A 149 26.90 5.53 -4.47
CA ASP A 149 26.27 4.30 -4.98
C ASP A 149 25.16 4.63 -6.00
N CYS A 150 24.31 5.62 -5.71
CA CYS A 150 23.26 6.09 -6.64
C CYS A 150 23.86 6.62 -7.96
N CYS A 151 24.91 7.44 -7.89
CA CYS A 151 25.62 7.92 -9.06
C CYS A 151 26.24 6.78 -9.88
N ASN A 152 26.89 5.85 -9.21
CA ASN A 152 27.51 4.70 -9.87
C ASN A 152 26.48 3.83 -10.58
N GLU A 153 25.36 3.51 -9.92
CA GLU A 153 24.30 2.69 -10.49
C GLU A 153 23.65 3.37 -11.69
N PHE A 154 23.37 4.67 -11.58
CA PHE A 154 22.83 5.45 -12.68
C PHE A 154 23.74 5.39 -13.92
N TRP A 155 25.04 5.68 -13.78
CA TRP A 155 25.96 5.71 -14.91
C TRP A 155 26.26 4.31 -15.45
N ASN A 156 26.47 3.34 -14.57
CA ASN A 156 26.71 1.96 -14.99
C ASN A 156 25.55 1.40 -15.80
N THR A 157 24.31 1.54 -15.32
CA THR A 157 23.13 1.00 -15.99
C THR A 157 22.78 1.78 -17.26
N THR A 158 23.10 3.08 -17.33
CA THR A 158 22.97 3.86 -18.58
C THR A 158 23.76 3.21 -19.72
N THR A 159 24.89 2.57 -19.45
CA THR A 159 25.66 1.85 -20.48
C THR A 159 24.90 0.65 -21.04
N TYR A 160 24.08 -0.03 -20.22
CA TYR A 160 23.21 -1.12 -20.71
C TYR A 160 22.09 -0.61 -21.60
N VAL A 161 21.52 0.55 -21.29
CA VAL A 161 20.51 1.21 -22.14
C VAL A 161 21.12 1.50 -23.52
N VAL A 162 22.31 2.13 -23.57
CA VAL A 162 23.02 2.41 -24.83
C VAL A 162 23.33 1.13 -25.60
N LYS A 163 23.81 0.10 -24.90
CA LYS A 163 24.11 -1.21 -25.51
C LYS A 163 22.85 -1.86 -26.14
N GLY A 164 21.71 -1.81 -25.41
CA GLY A 164 20.43 -2.32 -25.93
C GLY A 164 19.99 -1.56 -27.19
N LEU A 165 20.09 -0.24 -27.19
CA LEU A 165 19.77 0.59 -28.37
C LEU A 165 20.67 0.25 -29.58
N CYS A 166 21.98 0.14 -29.36
CA CYS A 166 22.93 -0.22 -30.43
C CYS A 166 22.67 -1.61 -31.02
N ARG A 167 22.19 -2.55 -30.20
CA ARG A 167 21.85 -3.92 -30.61
C ARG A 167 20.42 -4.06 -31.14
N LYS A 168 19.63 -2.99 -31.11
CA LYS A 168 18.18 -2.98 -31.45
C LYS A 168 17.35 -3.84 -30.50
N GLU A 169 17.82 -4.05 -29.28
CA GLU A 169 17.15 -4.77 -28.19
C GLU A 169 16.31 -3.77 -27.39
N ILE A 170 15.23 -3.26 -27.99
CA ILE A 170 14.48 -2.12 -27.49
C ILE A 170 13.85 -2.41 -26.10
N LEU A 171 13.26 -3.59 -25.91
CA LEU A 171 12.65 -3.95 -24.63
C LEU A 171 13.71 -4.00 -23.51
N PHE A 172 14.87 -4.60 -23.76
CA PHE A 172 15.99 -4.60 -22.83
C PHE A 172 16.41 -3.17 -22.42
N ALA A 173 16.50 -2.25 -23.40
CA ALA A 173 16.85 -0.87 -23.13
C ALA A 173 15.77 -0.15 -22.29
N ILE A 174 14.49 -0.36 -22.60
CA ILE A 174 13.34 0.23 -21.87
C ILE A 174 13.30 -0.27 -20.42
N ASP A 175 13.48 -1.57 -20.19
CA ASP A 175 13.44 -2.16 -18.86
C ASP A 175 14.55 -1.56 -17.98
N HIS A 176 15.81 -1.52 -18.47
CA HIS A 176 16.90 -0.91 -17.71
C HIS A 176 16.69 0.59 -17.46
N MET A 177 16.13 1.30 -18.45
CA MET A 177 15.82 2.72 -18.31
C MET A 177 14.76 2.96 -17.23
N ASN A 178 13.68 2.17 -17.22
CA ASN A 178 12.56 2.39 -16.31
C ASN A 178 12.82 1.81 -14.92
N ASP A 179 13.41 0.63 -14.84
CA ASP A 179 13.55 -0.08 -13.57
C ASP A 179 14.73 0.39 -12.73
N ILE A 180 15.76 0.93 -13.38
CA ILE A 180 16.99 1.35 -12.67
C ILE A 180 17.29 2.83 -12.93
N VAL A 181 17.63 3.21 -14.17
CA VAL A 181 18.12 4.57 -14.47
C VAL A 181 17.16 5.65 -14.00
N ARG A 182 15.87 5.50 -14.33
CA ARG A 182 14.82 6.44 -13.89
C ARG A 182 14.69 6.48 -12.38
N LYS A 183 14.74 5.34 -11.69
CA LYS A 183 14.60 5.26 -10.23
C LYS A 183 15.74 6.00 -9.53
N GLU A 184 16.97 5.83 -9.99
CA GLU A 184 18.12 6.50 -9.40
C GLU A 184 18.11 8.01 -9.70
N LEU A 185 17.67 8.42 -10.88
CA LEU A 185 17.45 9.84 -11.18
C LEU A 185 16.39 10.47 -10.24
N LEU A 186 15.25 9.81 -10.07
CA LEU A 186 14.18 10.29 -9.18
C LEU A 186 14.63 10.31 -7.72
N ARG A 187 15.45 9.34 -7.28
CA ARG A 187 16.08 9.33 -5.96
C ARG A 187 16.97 10.56 -5.77
N MET A 188 17.81 10.88 -6.75
CA MET A 188 18.68 12.08 -6.71
C MET A 188 17.87 13.37 -6.65
N ILE A 189 16.81 13.49 -7.45
CA ILE A 189 15.90 14.64 -7.41
C ILE A 189 15.21 14.75 -6.05
N SER A 190 14.79 13.63 -5.46
CA SER A 190 14.21 13.59 -4.12
C SER A 190 15.16 14.15 -3.06
N TRP A 191 16.42 13.77 -3.10
CA TRP A 191 17.42 14.30 -2.19
C TRP A 191 17.67 15.81 -2.41
N LEU A 192 17.66 16.27 -3.66
CA LEU A 192 17.78 17.70 -3.97
C LEU A 192 16.60 18.51 -3.39
N ILE A 193 15.37 17.96 -3.48
CA ILE A 193 14.18 18.56 -2.87
C ILE A 193 14.33 18.54 -1.35
N GLY A 194 14.74 17.41 -0.75
CA GLY A 194 14.97 17.29 0.68
C GLY A 194 16.03 18.24 1.23
N ILE A 195 17.09 18.51 0.48
CA ILE A 195 18.11 19.52 0.83
C ILE A 195 17.50 20.92 0.88
N LYS A 196 16.59 21.24 -0.04
CA LYS A 196 15.98 22.57 -0.16
C LYS A 196 14.83 22.80 0.84
N GLN A 197 14.04 21.76 1.13
CA GLN A 197 12.79 21.86 1.90
C GLN A 197 12.83 21.17 3.27
N GLY A 198 13.91 20.45 3.56
CA GLY A 198 14.00 19.53 4.69
C GLY A 198 13.64 18.10 4.30
N PHE A 199 13.77 17.17 5.26
CA PHE A 199 13.52 15.73 5.06
C PHE A 199 12.31 15.24 5.87
N HIS A 200 11.36 16.12 6.17
CA HIS A 200 10.21 15.85 7.04
C HIS A 200 8.90 15.72 6.27
N PHE A 201 8.95 15.17 5.05
CA PHE A 201 7.78 14.97 4.21
C PHE A 201 7.98 13.79 3.26
N SER A 202 6.86 13.27 2.75
CA SER A 202 6.81 12.19 1.76
C SER A 202 6.57 12.75 0.36
N LEU A 203 7.23 12.18 -0.66
CA LEU A 203 6.91 12.41 -2.07
C LEU A 203 5.81 11.45 -2.59
N GLY A 204 5.26 10.62 -1.70
CA GLY A 204 4.26 9.61 -2.02
C GLY A 204 4.83 8.40 -2.76
N LYS A 205 4.04 7.33 -2.79
CA LYS A 205 4.40 6.12 -3.53
C LYS A 205 4.62 6.47 -5.01
N ASN A 206 5.70 5.96 -5.59
CA ASN A 206 6.12 6.25 -6.98
C ASN A 206 6.26 7.74 -7.29
N TYR A 207 6.66 8.54 -6.29
CA TYR A 207 6.92 9.98 -6.44
C TYR A 207 5.70 10.80 -6.92
N LYS A 208 4.48 10.36 -6.62
CA LYS A 208 3.23 10.99 -7.10
C LYS A 208 3.04 12.45 -6.66
N PHE A 209 3.75 12.89 -5.62
CA PHE A 209 3.73 14.28 -5.14
C PHE A 209 4.95 15.09 -5.61
N MET A 210 5.82 14.53 -6.43
CA MET A 210 6.93 15.27 -7.05
C MET A 210 6.36 16.12 -8.19
N LYS A 211 6.26 17.44 -7.95
CA LYS A 211 5.78 18.45 -8.92
C LYS A 211 6.86 19.46 -9.21
#